data_5dd5a1bf08c1fbe90c098283dd5eca53
#
_entry.id   5dd5a1bf08c1fbe90c098283dd5eca53
#
_cell.length_a   1.000
_cell.length_b   1.000
_cell.length_c   1.000
_cell.angle_alpha   90.00
_cell.angle_beta   90.00
_cell.angle_gamma   90.00
#
_symmetry.space_group_name_H-M   'P 1'
#
loop_
_entity.id
_entity.type
_entity.pdbx_description
1 polymer ?
#
loop_
_entity_poly.entity_id
_entity_poly.type
_entity_poly.pdbx_seq_one_letter_code
_entity_poly.pdbx_strand_id
1 'polypeptide(L)'
;ASRGLGDVYKRQFSFNNPYGACPVCAGLGTQQVADPLLIIPDRSKSILQGAIQASGWNNVRDDSISRMYFEALAKKYHFSLSDPIDALPQKALDVILYGTGTEKLTIYYERANGRGTLERPFEGVVNNVARRLTETQSDAMRKELEECMSERPCPKCHGRRLSDISLAVTVGGMNIMDFCAMPISEELKFIDNLKLTGSMAVIAEQIVREIRSRLSFLQAVGLSYLTLSRSAATLSGGESQRIRLATQIGSSLIGVLYI
;
A
#
# COMPACT_ATOMS: atom_id res chain seq x y z
N ALA A 1 10.82 16.91 34.59
CA ALA A 1 9.98 15.78 34.06
C ALA A 1 9.09 16.13 32.85
N SER A 2 9.25 17.30 32.19
CA SER A 2 8.38 17.71 31.06
C SER A 2 9.02 17.51 29.65
N ARG A 3 10.15 16.84 29.56
CA ARG A 3 10.86 16.64 28.27
C ARG A 3 10.13 15.71 27.29
N GLY A 4 9.24 14.84 27.75
CA GLY A 4 8.54 13.88 26.89
C GLY A 4 7.34 14.42 26.12
N LEU A 5 6.57 15.33 26.71
CA LEU A 5 5.34 15.87 26.10
C LEU A 5 5.63 16.82 24.94
N GLY A 6 6.66 17.67 25.05
CA GLY A 6 7.03 18.61 23.98
C GLY A 6 7.49 17.95 22.70
N ASP A 7 8.12 16.77 22.76
CA ASP A 7 8.56 16.02 21.59
C ASP A 7 7.40 15.28 20.88
N VAL A 8 6.36 14.91 21.62
CA VAL A 8 5.14 14.29 21.07
C VAL A 8 4.41 15.27 20.14
N TYR A 9 4.19 16.51 20.62
CA TYR A 9 3.51 17.54 19.82
C TYR A 9 4.25 17.92 18.55
N LYS A 10 5.59 17.98 18.58
CA LYS A 10 6.42 18.32 17.41
C LYS A 10 6.38 17.22 16.33
N ARG A 11 6.09 15.96 16.71
CA ARG A 11 6.14 14.79 15.82
C ARG A 11 4.76 14.24 15.47
N GLN A 12 3.69 14.84 15.98
CA GLN A 12 2.31 14.40 15.77
C GLN A 12 1.89 14.39 14.28
N PHE A 13 2.49 15.23 13.45
CA PHE A 13 2.21 15.27 12.01
C PHE A 13 3.32 14.64 11.17
N SER A 14 4.19 13.84 11.78
CA SER A 14 5.26 13.13 11.07
C SER A 14 4.79 11.76 10.61
N PHE A 15 5.00 11.46 9.33
CA PHE A 15 4.75 10.14 8.76
C PHE A 15 5.74 9.07 9.27
N ASN A 16 6.92 9.47 9.74
CA ASN A 16 7.99 8.57 10.17
C ASN A 16 8.05 8.41 11.70
N ASN A 17 7.05 8.87 12.42
CA ASN A 17 7.03 8.80 13.88
C ASN A 17 5.75 8.08 14.34
N PRO A 18 5.84 7.11 15.26
CA PRO A 18 4.68 6.35 15.72
C PRO A 18 3.59 7.18 16.38
N TYR A 19 3.90 8.38 16.87
CA TYR A 19 2.90 9.29 17.43
C TYR A 19 2.03 9.97 16.36
N GLY A 20 2.53 10.12 15.14
CA GLY A 20 1.81 10.78 14.05
C GLY A 20 1.37 9.84 12.95
N ALA A 21 2.16 8.81 12.67
CA ALA A 21 1.93 7.87 11.59
C ALA A 21 0.69 6.98 11.84
N CYS A 22 0.03 6.58 10.77
CA CYS A 22 -0.98 5.52 10.84
C CYS A 22 -0.35 4.24 11.39
N PRO A 23 -0.90 3.61 12.46
CA PRO A 23 -0.28 2.46 13.09
C PRO A 23 -0.30 1.19 12.23
N VAL A 24 -1.16 1.14 11.20
CA VAL A 24 -1.32 -0.03 10.32
C VAL A 24 -0.30 -0.03 9.19
N CYS A 25 -0.06 1.12 8.54
CA CYS A 25 0.90 1.24 7.44
C CYS A 25 2.20 1.97 7.83
N ALA A 26 2.40 2.27 9.12
CA ALA A 26 3.55 3.01 9.63
C ALA A 26 3.87 4.30 8.83
N GLY A 27 2.80 4.99 8.35
CA GLY A 27 2.91 6.23 7.60
C GLY A 27 3.20 6.09 6.10
N LEU A 28 3.22 4.88 5.56
CA LEU A 28 3.39 4.65 4.12
C LEU A 28 2.16 5.09 3.30
N GLY A 29 0.96 4.93 3.86
CA GLY A 29 -0.30 5.20 3.17
C GLY A 29 -0.82 4.03 2.36
N THR A 30 0.04 3.09 2.04
CA THR A 30 -0.23 1.89 1.25
C THR A 30 0.25 0.63 1.97
N GLN A 31 -0.19 -0.51 1.50
CA GLN A 31 0.27 -1.82 1.93
C GLN A 31 0.49 -2.72 0.72
N GLN A 32 1.51 -3.55 0.81
CA GLN A 32 1.71 -4.66 -0.12
C GLN A 32 0.75 -5.79 0.27
N VAL A 33 -0.10 -6.20 -0.65
CA VAL A 33 -1.04 -7.31 -0.46
C VAL A 33 -0.87 -8.32 -1.58
N ALA A 34 -0.96 -9.61 -1.24
CA ALA A 34 -0.93 -10.66 -2.25
C ALA A 34 -2.17 -10.53 -3.15
N ASP A 35 -1.94 -10.38 -4.45
CA ASP A 35 -2.98 -10.09 -5.42
C ASP A 35 -3.41 -11.36 -6.17
N PRO A 36 -4.68 -11.77 -6.05
CA PRO A 36 -5.19 -12.91 -6.79
C PRO A 36 -5.01 -12.83 -8.31
N LEU A 37 -5.00 -11.60 -8.87
CA LEU A 37 -4.79 -11.41 -10.32
C LEU A 37 -3.33 -11.63 -10.74
N LEU A 38 -2.37 -11.36 -9.86
CA LEU A 38 -0.96 -11.64 -10.10
C LEU A 38 -0.63 -13.11 -9.80
N ILE A 39 -1.33 -13.72 -8.84
CA ILE A 39 -1.20 -15.14 -8.53
C ILE A 39 -1.78 -16.00 -9.64
N ILE A 40 -2.91 -15.60 -10.22
CA ILE A 40 -3.58 -16.29 -11.34
C ILE A 40 -3.82 -15.28 -12.47
N PRO A 41 -2.77 -14.95 -13.26
CA PRO A 41 -2.89 -13.94 -14.30
C PRO A 41 -3.70 -14.41 -15.52
N ASP A 42 -3.72 -15.71 -15.79
CA ASP A 42 -4.41 -16.33 -16.94
C ASP A 42 -5.39 -17.40 -16.45
N ARG A 43 -6.66 -17.02 -16.36
CA ARG A 43 -7.73 -17.90 -15.91
C ARG A 43 -8.19 -18.91 -16.97
N SER A 44 -7.79 -18.75 -18.23
CA SER A 44 -8.05 -19.73 -19.29
C SER A 44 -7.23 -21.01 -19.14
N LYS A 45 -6.14 -20.94 -18.36
CA LYS A 45 -5.30 -22.10 -18.03
C LYS A 45 -5.86 -22.90 -16.86
N SER A 46 -5.55 -24.17 -16.84
CA SER A 46 -5.79 -25.06 -15.71
C SER A 46 -4.63 -25.02 -14.69
N ILE A 47 -4.86 -25.58 -13.51
CA ILE A 47 -3.82 -25.73 -12.47
C ILE A 47 -2.65 -26.55 -13.02
N LEU A 48 -2.92 -27.63 -13.78
CA LEU A 48 -1.87 -28.45 -14.41
C LEU A 48 -1.12 -27.72 -15.52
N GLN A 49 -1.74 -26.74 -16.16
CA GLN A 49 -1.12 -25.89 -17.18
C GLN A 49 -0.35 -24.70 -16.59
N GLY A 50 -0.26 -24.62 -15.27
CA GLY A 50 0.47 -23.55 -14.59
C GLY A 50 -0.31 -22.25 -14.49
N ALA A 51 -1.61 -22.29 -14.24
CA ALA A 51 -2.43 -21.09 -13.99
C ALA A 51 -1.94 -20.32 -12.75
N ILE A 52 -1.40 -21.03 -11.74
CA ILE A 52 -0.92 -20.43 -10.49
C ILE A 52 0.57 -20.12 -10.62
N GLN A 53 0.94 -18.83 -10.51
CA GLN A 53 2.32 -18.36 -10.68
C GLN A 53 3.09 -18.22 -9.35
N ALA A 54 2.41 -18.32 -8.21
CA ALA A 54 3.04 -18.14 -6.89
C ALA A 54 4.10 -19.19 -6.62
N SER A 55 5.29 -18.76 -6.24
CA SER A 55 6.44 -19.61 -5.89
C SER A 55 6.07 -20.66 -4.82
N GLY A 56 6.37 -21.92 -5.10
CA GLY A 56 6.00 -23.09 -4.31
C GLY A 56 4.61 -23.67 -4.63
N TRP A 57 3.78 -22.98 -5.41
CA TRP A 57 2.48 -23.45 -5.90
C TRP A 57 2.42 -23.57 -7.42
N ASN A 58 3.39 -22.97 -8.13
CA ASN A 58 3.50 -22.99 -9.60
C ASN A 58 4.00 -24.31 -10.19
N ASN A 59 4.58 -25.18 -9.37
CA ASN A 59 5.10 -26.47 -9.80
C ASN A 59 4.19 -27.62 -9.33
N VAL A 60 3.31 -28.08 -10.21
CA VAL A 60 2.30 -29.11 -9.90
C VAL A 60 2.69 -30.43 -10.57
N ARG A 61 3.91 -30.95 -10.24
CA ARG A 61 4.39 -32.26 -10.69
C ARG A 61 3.76 -33.37 -9.84
N ASP A 62 3.81 -34.62 -10.34
CA ASP A 62 3.12 -35.77 -9.74
C ASP A 62 3.51 -36.04 -8.27
N ASP A 63 4.72 -35.72 -7.87
CA ASP A 63 5.25 -35.91 -6.52
C ASP A 63 5.32 -34.64 -5.66
N SER A 64 4.80 -33.50 -6.19
CA SER A 64 4.89 -32.22 -5.50
C SER A 64 3.87 -32.08 -4.37
N ILE A 65 4.26 -31.37 -3.31
CA ILE A 65 3.38 -31.05 -2.18
C ILE A 65 2.16 -30.24 -2.67
N SER A 66 2.39 -29.28 -3.57
CA SER A 66 1.32 -28.47 -4.16
C SER A 66 0.26 -29.31 -4.85
N ARG A 67 0.68 -30.32 -5.61
CA ARG A 67 -0.26 -31.24 -6.26
C ARG A 67 -1.11 -32.02 -5.27
N MET A 68 -0.52 -32.55 -4.23
CA MET A 68 -1.25 -33.29 -3.18
C MET A 68 -2.34 -32.43 -2.52
N TYR A 69 -2.05 -31.16 -2.26
CA TYR A 69 -3.06 -30.23 -1.75
C TYR A 69 -4.16 -29.94 -2.76
N PHE A 70 -3.80 -29.68 -4.03
CA PHE A 70 -4.80 -29.39 -5.06
C PHE A 70 -5.68 -30.61 -5.38
N GLU A 71 -5.15 -31.84 -5.36
CA GLU A 71 -5.94 -33.06 -5.51
C GLU A 71 -6.92 -33.26 -4.35
N ALA A 72 -6.49 -32.99 -3.11
CA ALA A 72 -7.38 -33.06 -1.95
C ALA A 72 -8.51 -32.02 -2.04
N LEU A 73 -8.21 -30.80 -2.53
CA LEU A 73 -9.21 -29.76 -2.79
C LEU A 73 -10.14 -30.17 -3.93
N ALA A 74 -9.60 -30.66 -5.05
CA ALA A 74 -10.38 -31.10 -6.20
C ALA A 74 -11.40 -32.19 -5.83
N LYS A 75 -10.96 -33.18 -5.04
CA LYS A 75 -11.84 -34.23 -4.52
C LYS A 75 -12.96 -33.70 -3.61
N LYS A 76 -12.63 -32.74 -2.74
CA LYS A 76 -13.58 -32.23 -1.75
C LYS A 76 -14.56 -31.21 -2.34
N TYR A 77 -14.11 -30.38 -3.28
CA TYR A 77 -14.92 -29.32 -3.88
C TYR A 77 -15.40 -29.65 -5.32
N HIS A 78 -15.20 -30.90 -5.75
CA HIS A 78 -15.74 -31.47 -6.98
C HIS A 78 -15.36 -30.70 -8.26
N PHE A 79 -14.05 -30.50 -8.48
CA PHE A 79 -13.50 -29.93 -9.71
C PHE A 79 -12.31 -30.78 -10.22
N SER A 80 -11.89 -30.59 -11.47
CA SER A 80 -10.71 -31.21 -12.01
C SER A 80 -9.53 -30.24 -12.08
N LEU A 81 -8.32 -30.74 -11.80
CA LEU A 81 -7.10 -29.92 -11.96
C LEU A 81 -6.81 -29.58 -13.42
N SER A 82 -7.46 -30.28 -14.38
CA SER A 82 -7.38 -30.01 -15.82
C SER A 82 -8.39 -28.97 -16.30
N ASP A 83 -9.37 -28.59 -15.45
CA ASP A 83 -10.35 -27.59 -15.82
C ASP A 83 -9.71 -26.19 -15.81
N PRO A 84 -10.05 -25.31 -16.76
CA PRO A 84 -9.66 -23.91 -16.70
C PRO A 84 -10.15 -23.25 -15.41
N ILE A 85 -9.38 -22.32 -14.87
CA ILE A 85 -9.77 -21.59 -13.64
C ILE A 85 -11.14 -20.90 -13.77
N ASP A 86 -11.47 -20.40 -14.96
CA ASP A 86 -12.77 -19.75 -15.22
C ASP A 86 -13.97 -20.73 -15.17
N ALA A 87 -13.73 -22.04 -15.36
CA ALA A 87 -14.75 -23.07 -15.27
C ALA A 87 -14.94 -23.62 -13.86
N LEU A 88 -14.06 -23.25 -12.91
CA LEU A 88 -14.16 -23.74 -11.53
C LEU A 88 -15.34 -23.10 -10.80
N PRO A 89 -16.02 -23.87 -9.91
CA PRO A 89 -16.99 -23.27 -8.98
C PRO A 89 -16.35 -22.17 -8.15
N GLN A 90 -17.05 -21.04 -7.94
CA GLN A 90 -16.53 -19.91 -7.18
C GLN A 90 -16.00 -20.33 -5.79
N LYS A 91 -16.71 -21.22 -5.11
CA LYS A 91 -16.27 -21.77 -3.82
C LYS A 91 -14.92 -22.49 -3.90
N ALA A 92 -14.65 -23.22 -4.99
CA ALA A 92 -13.37 -23.88 -5.20
C ALA A 92 -12.25 -22.85 -5.41
N LEU A 93 -12.50 -21.81 -6.20
CA LEU A 93 -11.56 -20.72 -6.42
C LEU A 93 -11.27 -19.96 -5.12
N ASP A 94 -12.29 -19.64 -4.34
CA ASP A 94 -12.14 -18.96 -3.06
C ASP A 94 -11.27 -19.76 -2.08
N VAL A 95 -11.48 -21.09 -2.04
CA VAL A 95 -10.69 -21.96 -1.16
C VAL A 95 -9.24 -22.09 -1.66
N ILE A 96 -9.01 -22.19 -2.98
CA ILE A 96 -7.65 -22.18 -3.54
C ILE A 96 -6.91 -20.90 -3.16
N LEU A 97 -7.57 -19.75 -3.25
CA LEU A 97 -6.96 -18.45 -2.97
C LEU A 97 -6.82 -18.18 -1.46
N TYR A 98 -7.90 -18.38 -0.68
CA TYR A 98 -7.97 -17.90 0.69
C TYR A 98 -7.97 -19.02 1.75
N GLY A 99 -8.04 -20.29 1.32
CA GLY A 99 -7.93 -21.45 2.19
C GLY A 99 -9.27 -21.97 2.73
N THR A 100 -9.16 -23.04 3.52
CA THR A 100 -10.32 -23.75 4.10
C THR A 100 -10.72 -23.23 5.50
N GLY A 101 -10.05 -22.18 6.00
CA GLY A 101 -10.24 -21.73 7.39
C GLY A 101 -9.84 -22.82 8.39
N THR A 102 -10.79 -23.24 9.23
CA THR A 102 -10.58 -24.32 10.22
C THR A 102 -10.89 -25.72 9.66
N GLU A 103 -11.47 -25.81 8.47
CA GLU A 103 -11.87 -27.07 7.87
C GLU A 103 -10.65 -27.85 7.39
N LYS A 104 -10.50 -29.09 7.90
CA LYS A 104 -9.38 -29.96 7.55
C LYS A 104 -9.60 -30.62 6.19
N LEU A 105 -8.50 -30.75 5.44
CA LEU A 105 -8.38 -31.56 4.25
C LEU A 105 -7.68 -32.87 4.59
N THR A 106 -8.16 -33.98 4.03
CA THR A 106 -7.46 -35.26 4.06
C THR A 106 -6.54 -35.31 2.83
N ILE A 107 -5.25 -35.14 3.07
CA ILE A 107 -4.21 -35.13 2.05
C ILE A 107 -3.58 -36.51 2.00
N TYR A 108 -3.62 -37.15 0.87
CA TYR A 108 -2.95 -38.43 0.65
C TYR A 108 -1.55 -38.15 0.11
N TYR A 109 -0.55 -38.77 0.69
CA TYR A 109 0.81 -38.72 0.15
C TYR A 109 1.37 -40.11 -0.05
N GLU A 110 2.11 -40.25 -1.15
CA GLU A 110 2.89 -41.44 -1.52
C GLU A 110 4.31 -40.95 -1.81
N ARG A 111 5.26 -41.39 -1.01
CA ARG A 111 6.68 -41.09 -1.15
C ARG A 111 7.49 -42.40 -1.10
N ALA A 112 8.76 -42.36 -1.54
CA ALA A 112 9.65 -43.51 -1.50
C ALA A 112 9.73 -44.17 -0.10
N ASN A 113 9.50 -43.39 0.97
CA ASN A 113 9.59 -43.84 2.36
C ASN A 113 8.23 -44.21 3.00
N GLY A 114 7.12 -44.25 2.24
CA GLY A 114 5.83 -44.68 2.75
C GLY A 114 4.62 -43.93 2.18
N ARG A 115 3.46 -44.48 2.43
CA ARG A 115 2.14 -43.91 2.11
C ARG A 115 1.45 -43.49 3.41
N GLY A 116 0.70 -42.41 3.39
CA GLY A 116 -0.05 -41.97 4.55
C GLY A 116 -1.10 -40.92 4.22
N THR A 117 -1.83 -40.57 5.25
CA THR A 117 -2.81 -39.48 5.20
C THR A 117 -2.43 -38.41 6.22
N LEU A 118 -2.61 -37.16 5.83
CA LEU A 118 -2.40 -36.02 6.71
C LEU A 118 -3.67 -35.18 6.74
N GLU A 119 -4.17 -34.88 7.92
CA GLU A 119 -5.32 -34.00 8.11
C GLU A 119 -4.87 -32.61 8.53
N ARG A 120 -4.97 -31.65 7.62
CA ARG A 120 -4.61 -30.24 7.89
C ARG A 120 -5.58 -29.30 7.16
N PRO A 121 -5.84 -28.10 7.72
CA PRO A 121 -6.46 -27.04 6.95
C PRO A 121 -5.52 -26.57 5.84
N PHE A 122 -6.08 -26.09 4.75
CA PHE A 122 -5.34 -25.44 3.68
C PHE A 122 -5.34 -23.94 3.94
N GLU A 123 -4.16 -23.36 3.94
CA GLU A 123 -3.97 -21.93 4.24
C GLU A 123 -4.49 -21.01 3.13
N GLY A 124 -4.49 -21.49 1.87
CA GLY A 124 -4.75 -20.67 0.69
C GLY A 124 -3.48 -20.03 0.13
N VAL A 125 -3.43 -19.89 -1.20
CA VAL A 125 -2.23 -19.40 -1.88
C VAL A 125 -1.94 -17.94 -1.52
N VAL A 126 -2.96 -17.09 -1.45
CA VAL A 126 -2.84 -15.66 -1.07
C VAL A 126 -2.24 -15.51 0.34
N ASN A 127 -2.81 -16.24 1.31
CA ASN A 127 -2.34 -16.16 2.69
C ASN A 127 -0.92 -16.73 2.84
N ASN A 128 -0.62 -17.81 2.10
CA ASN A 128 0.72 -18.42 2.07
C ASN A 128 1.76 -17.46 1.52
N VAL A 129 1.49 -16.78 0.39
CA VAL A 129 2.38 -15.77 -0.20
C VAL A 129 2.63 -14.64 0.81
N ALA A 130 1.56 -14.08 1.39
CA ALA A 130 1.66 -12.99 2.35
C ALA A 130 2.49 -13.38 3.60
N ARG A 131 2.24 -14.55 4.19
CA ARG A 131 3.01 -15.05 5.34
C ARG A 131 4.48 -15.29 4.97
N ARG A 132 4.75 -16.00 3.87
CA ARG A 132 6.12 -16.30 3.44
C ARG A 132 6.93 -15.06 3.12
N LEU A 133 6.32 -14.00 2.60
CA LEU A 133 6.99 -12.73 2.36
C LEU A 133 7.52 -12.11 3.67
N THR A 134 6.77 -12.24 4.77
CA THR A 134 7.19 -11.73 6.08
C THR A 134 8.24 -12.61 6.77
N GLU A 135 8.21 -13.92 6.53
CA GLU A 135 9.07 -14.90 7.20
C GLU A 135 10.40 -15.14 6.47
N THR A 136 10.46 -14.87 5.14
CA THR A 136 11.64 -15.19 4.36
C THR A 136 12.84 -14.29 4.67
N GLN A 137 14.02 -14.91 4.78
CA GLN A 137 15.31 -14.23 4.90
C GLN A 137 16.11 -14.26 3.58
N SER A 138 15.60 -14.92 2.54
CA SER A 138 16.24 -15.03 1.23
C SER A 138 15.77 -13.89 0.33
N ASP A 139 16.71 -13.08 -0.16
CA ASP A 139 16.40 -11.99 -1.11
C ASP A 139 15.84 -12.50 -2.45
N ALA A 140 16.31 -13.67 -2.92
CA ALA A 140 15.79 -14.30 -4.13
C ALA A 140 14.32 -14.70 -3.95
N MET A 141 14.00 -15.39 -2.85
CA MET A 141 12.63 -15.78 -2.53
C MET A 141 11.72 -14.56 -2.30
N ARG A 142 12.24 -13.50 -1.69
CA ARG A 142 11.51 -12.25 -1.49
C ARG A 142 11.08 -11.64 -2.82
N LYS A 143 11.98 -11.55 -3.79
CA LYS A 143 11.68 -11.03 -5.13
C LYS A 143 10.61 -11.85 -5.85
N GLU A 144 10.70 -13.18 -5.80
CA GLU A 144 9.69 -14.05 -6.41
C GLU A 144 8.30 -13.87 -5.78
N LEU A 145 8.23 -13.68 -4.45
CA LEU A 145 6.97 -13.45 -3.76
C LEU A 145 6.41 -12.04 -4.03
N GLU A 146 7.29 -11.04 -4.17
CA GLU A 146 6.92 -9.65 -4.51
C GLU A 146 6.26 -9.54 -5.89
N GLU A 147 6.57 -10.44 -6.84
CA GLU A 147 5.91 -10.51 -8.14
C GLU A 147 4.41 -10.82 -8.04
N CYS A 148 3.98 -11.45 -6.93
CA CYS A 148 2.58 -11.75 -6.64
C CYS A 148 1.90 -10.68 -5.77
N MET A 149 2.59 -9.56 -5.47
CA MET A 149 2.09 -8.51 -4.60
C MET A 149 1.67 -7.29 -5.38
N SER A 150 0.59 -6.65 -4.95
CA SER A 150 0.18 -5.34 -5.44
C SER A 150 0.14 -4.32 -4.31
N GLU A 151 0.40 -3.07 -4.66
CA GLU A 151 0.30 -1.97 -3.71
C GLU A 151 -1.14 -1.46 -3.67
N ARG A 152 -1.74 -1.45 -2.48
CA ARG A 152 -3.11 -0.96 -2.27
C ARG A 152 -3.14 0.10 -1.17
N PRO A 153 -4.09 1.06 -1.23
CA PRO A 153 -4.29 2.00 -0.15
C PRO A 153 -4.51 1.29 1.19
N CYS A 154 -3.87 1.79 2.24
CA CYS A 154 -4.02 1.24 3.58
C CYS A 154 -5.50 1.23 4.00
N PRO A 155 -6.06 0.10 4.46
CA PRO A 155 -7.47 0.00 4.82
C PRO A 155 -7.86 0.86 6.04
N LYS A 156 -6.89 1.26 6.87
CA LYS A 156 -7.12 2.10 8.05
C LYS A 156 -7.13 3.59 7.70
N CYS A 157 -6.09 4.08 7.04
CA CYS A 157 -5.94 5.52 6.78
C CYS A 157 -6.36 5.93 5.35
N HIS A 158 -6.69 4.98 4.48
CA HIS A 158 -7.12 5.23 3.10
C HIS A 158 -6.17 6.14 2.31
N GLY A 159 -4.86 5.94 2.51
CA GLY A 159 -3.82 6.76 1.87
C GLY A 159 -3.42 8.01 2.65
N ARG A 160 -4.13 8.38 3.73
CA ARG A 160 -3.87 9.61 4.49
C ARG A 160 -2.60 9.59 5.35
N ARG A 161 -1.97 8.43 5.55
CA ARG A 161 -0.66 8.24 6.18
C ARG A 161 -0.59 8.57 7.69
N LEU A 162 -1.46 9.42 8.21
CA LEU A 162 -1.49 9.85 9.61
C LEU A 162 -2.48 9.05 10.45
N SER A 163 -2.28 9.10 11.77
CA SER A 163 -3.20 8.52 12.76
C SER A 163 -4.50 9.33 12.86
N ASP A 164 -5.57 8.71 13.35
CA ASP A 164 -6.88 9.37 13.52
C ASP A 164 -6.79 10.59 14.46
N ILE A 165 -5.92 10.52 15.48
CA ILE A 165 -5.68 11.65 16.44
C ILE A 165 -5.08 12.84 15.70
N SER A 166 -4.10 12.62 14.82
CA SER A 166 -3.49 13.67 14.02
C SER A 166 -4.47 14.25 13.01
N LEU A 167 -5.31 13.42 12.40
CA LEU A 167 -6.34 13.86 11.46
C LEU A 167 -7.52 14.58 12.11
N ALA A 168 -7.74 14.40 13.41
CA ALA A 168 -8.76 15.13 14.17
C ALA A 168 -8.40 16.60 14.39
N VAL A 169 -7.13 16.99 14.22
CA VAL A 169 -6.69 18.40 14.32
C VAL A 169 -7.06 19.13 13.03
N THR A 170 -7.86 20.18 13.16
CA THR A 170 -8.33 20.98 12.02
C THR A 170 -7.99 22.46 12.18
N VAL A 171 -7.77 23.12 11.04
CA VAL A 171 -7.64 24.57 10.92
C VAL A 171 -8.66 25.04 9.88
N GLY A 172 -9.54 25.97 10.26
CA GLY A 172 -10.63 26.37 9.37
C GLY A 172 -11.58 25.24 8.98
N GLY A 173 -11.73 24.20 9.84
CA GLY A 173 -12.58 23.03 9.59
C GLY A 173 -11.93 21.94 8.74
N MET A 174 -10.68 22.10 8.31
CA MET A 174 -9.98 21.17 7.43
C MET A 174 -8.73 20.58 8.11
N ASN A 175 -8.50 19.26 7.98
CA ASN A 175 -7.27 18.62 8.46
C ASN A 175 -6.14 18.75 7.43
N ILE A 176 -4.91 18.47 7.86
CA ILE A 176 -3.71 18.64 7.02
C ILE A 176 -3.73 17.76 5.76
N MET A 177 -4.26 16.54 5.82
CA MET A 177 -4.24 15.64 4.66
C MET A 177 -5.32 15.99 3.65
N ASP A 178 -6.48 16.44 4.09
CA ASP A 178 -7.53 16.94 3.20
C ASP A 178 -7.08 18.25 2.52
N PHE A 179 -6.36 19.13 3.24
CA PHE A 179 -5.71 20.29 2.66
C PHE A 179 -4.70 19.88 1.58
N CYS A 180 -3.76 18.99 1.88
CA CYS A 180 -2.74 18.53 0.93
C CYS A 180 -3.31 17.73 -0.27
N ALA A 181 -4.53 17.25 -0.20
CA ALA A 181 -5.20 16.54 -1.29
C ALA A 181 -5.86 17.48 -2.32
N MET A 182 -6.02 18.76 -1.98
CA MET A 182 -6.53 19.77 -2.92
C MET A 182 -5.47 20.17 -3.94
N PRO A 183 -5.88 20.64 -5.15
CA PRO A 183 -4.98 21.33 -6.05
C PRO A 183 -4.41 22.61 -5.43
N ILE A 184 -3.17 22.96 -5.75
CA ILE A 184 -2.49 24.18 -5.25
C ILE A 184 -3.37 25.44 -5.42
N SER A 185 -4.11 25.54 -6.52
CA SER A 185 -5.04 26.64 -6.75
C SER A 185 -6.16 26.73 -5.72
N GLU A 186 -6.64 25.60 -5.21
CA GLU A 186 -7.67 25.52 -4.16
C GLU A 186 -7.07 25.74 -2.77
N GLU A 187 -5.86 25.23 -2.53
CA GLU A 187 -5.10 25.49 -1.29
C GLU A 187 -4.87 27.00 -1.10
N LEU A 188 -4.52 27.73 -2.15
CA LEU A 188 -4.36 29.18 -2.13
C LEU A 188 -5.67 29.87 -1.77
N LYS A 189 -6.79 29.51 -2.42
CA LYS A 189 -8.11 30.06 -2.10
C LYS A 189 -8.51 29.79 -0.65
N PHE A 190 -8.22 28.58 -0.15
CA PHE A 190 -8.49 28.25 1.25
C PHE A 190 -7.70 29.15 2.20
N ILE A 191 -6.39 29.32 1.96
CA ILE A 191 -5.50 30.17 2.74
C ILE A 191 -5.97 31.65 2.72
N ASP A 192 -6.40 32.14 1.55
CA ASP A 192 -6.87 33.53 1.38
C ASP A 192 -8.19 33.81 2.12
N ASN A 193 -9.03 32.80 2.25
CA ASN A 193 -10.31 32.88 2.95
C ASN A 193 -10.23 32.46 4.44
N LEU A 194 -9.06 32.04 4.91
CA LEU A 194 -8.89 31.56 6.29
C LEU A 194 -9.04 32.70 7.29
N LYS A 195 -10.08 32.63 8.10
CA LYS A 195 -10.37 33.60 9.15
C LYS A 195 -9.96 33.05 10.50
N LEU A 196 -8.86 33.56 11.05
CA LEU A 196 -8.39 33.26 12.39
C LEU A 196 -8.55 34.48 13.28
N THR A 197 -8.86 34.28 14.54
CA THR A 197 -9.12 35.35 15.50
C THR A 197 -8.26 35.23 16.77
N GLY A 198 -8.06 36.32 17.49
CA GLY A 198 -7.33 36.35 18.75
C GLY A 198 -5.86 35.91 18.60
N SER A 199 -5.35 35.19 19.57
CA SER A 199 -3.96 34.75 19.61
C SER A 199 -3.58 33.85 18.42
N MET A 200 -4.54 33.09 17.87
CA MET A 200 -4.33 32.25 16.70
C MET A 200 -4.00 33.06 15.44
N ALA A 201 -4.62 34.22 15.26
CA ALA A 201 -4.32 35.11 14.13
C ALA A 201 -2.87 35.61 14.19
N VAL A 202 -2.39 36.00 15.35
CA VAL A 202 -1.01 36.50 15.55
C VAL A 202 0.01 35.38 15.27
N ILE A 203 -0.21 34.17 15.80
CA ILE A 203 0.69 33.04 15.60
C ILE A 203 0.70 32.63 14.13
N ALA A 204 -0.46 32.62 13.48
CA ALA A 204 -0.60 32.12 12.10
C ALA A 204 -0.10 33.12 11.06
N GLU A 205 -0.03 34.41 11.33
CA GLU A 205 0.27 35.44 10.32
C GLU A 205 1.55 35.16 9.54
N GLN A 206 2.66 34.92 10.23
CA GLN A 206 3.94 34.63 9.58
C GLN A 206 3.91 33.28 8.86
N ILE A 207 3.28 32.25 9.45
CA ILE A 207 3.18 30.90 8.87
C ILE A 207 2.36 30.93 7.59
N VAL A 208 1.19 31.57 7.63
CA VAL A 208 0.29 31.72 6.47
C VAL A 208 0.96 32.48 5.34
N ARG A 209 1.71 33.56 5.67
CA ARG A 209 2.48 34.33 4.68
C ARG A 209 3.50 33.45 3.96
N GLU A 210 4.24 32.63 4.70
CA GLU A 210 5.25 31.73 4.15
C GLU A 210 4.62 30.62 3.28
N ILE A 211 3.54 29.98 3.75
CA ILE A 211 2.83 28.95 2.98
C ILE A 211 2.28 29.57 1.70
N ARG A 212 1.60 30.71 1.77
CA ARG A 212 1.08 31.43 0.61
C ARG A 212 2.17 31.73 -0.41
N SER A 213 3.32 32.24 0.04
CA SER A 213 4.45 32.55 -0.84
C SER A 213 4.89 31.31 -1.61
N ARG A 214 5.10 30.19 -0.94
CA ARG A 214 5.54 28.93 -1.56
C ARG A 214 4.51 28.36 -2.52
N LEU A 215 3.23 28.34 -2.16
CA LEU A 215 2.17 27.89 -3.06
C LEU A 215 2.02 28.79 -4.30
N SER A 216 2.16 30.13 -4.12
CA SER A 216 2.13 31.07 -5.23
C SER A 216 3.29 30.86 -6.20
N PHE A 217 4.48 30.49 -5.73
CA PHE A 217 5.59 30.11 -6.61
C PHE A 217 5.29 28.87 -7.43
N LEU A 218 4.71 27.82 -6.81
CA LEU A 218 4.29 26.62 -7.54
C LEU A 218 3.22 26.95 -8.60
N GLN A 219 2.29 27.84 -8.28
CA GLN A 219 1.30 28.34 -9.24
C GLN A 219 1.95 29.11 -10.39
N ALA A 220 2.91 30.00 -10.09
CA ALA A 220 3.61 30.82 -11.09
C ALA A 220 4.40 29.99 -12.11
N VAL A 221 4.95 28.83 -11.69
CA VAL A 221 5.63 27.90 -12.60
C VAL A 221 4.66 26.93 -13.30
N GLY A 222 3.34 27.18 -13.22
CA GLY A 222 2.32 26.42 -13.92
C GLY A 222 1.98 25.07 -13.32
N LEU A 223 2.16 24.89 -12.00
CA LEU A 223 1.86 23.67 -11.26
C LEU A 223 0.60 23.77 -10.40
N SER A 224 -0.32 24.66 -10.74
CA SER A 224 -1.56 24.93 -9.98
C SER A 224 -2.49 23.71 -9.82
N TYR A 225 -2.39 22.74 -10.71
CA TYR A 225 -3.19 21.52 -10.72
C TYR A 225 -2.63 20.40 -9.84
N LEU A 226 -1.37 20.49 -9.41
CA LEU A 226 -0.75 19.48 -8.54
C LEU A 226 -1.33 19.54 -7.13
N THR A 227 -1.25 18.41 -6.45
CA THR A 227 -1.59 18.29 -5.02
C THR A 227 -0.32 18.01 -4.20
N LEU A 228 -0.23 18.55 -2.98
CA LEU A 228 0.91 18.29 -2.09
C LEU A 228 0.99 16.84 -1.62
N SER A 229 -0.12 16.10 -1.65
CA SER A 229 -0.18 14.68 -1.30
C SER A 229 0.39 13.77 -2.39
N ARG A 230 0.62 14.27 -3.61
CA ARG A 230 1.11 13.48 -4.74
C ARG A 230 2.53 12.96 -4.48
N SER A 231 2.74 11.67 -4.72
CA SER A 231 4.07 11.06 -4.58
C SER A 231 5.07 11.63 -5.61
N ALA A 232 6.27 11.96 -5.15
CA ALA A 232 7.33 12.47 -6.01
C ALA A 232 7.73 11.50 -7.14
N ALA A 233 7.58 10.19 -6.91
CA ALA A 233 7.85 9.16 -7.92
C ALA A 233 6.88 9.20 -9.12
N THR A 234 5.71 9.84 -8.97
CA THR A 234 4.71 9.96 -10.05
C THR A 234 4.84 11.25 -10.84
N LEU A 235 5.78 12.14 -10.48
CA LEU A 235 6.01 13.40 -11.16
C LEU A 235 6.73 13.15 -12.49
N SER A 236 6.30 13.86 -13.53
CA SER A 236 7.06 13.93 -14.79
C SER A 236 8.37 14.69 -14.60
N GLY A 237 9.34 14.47 -15.51
CA GLY A 237 10.61 15.19 -15.48
C GLY A 237 10.43 16.71 -15.50
N GLY A 238 9.48 17.22 -16.31
CA GLY A 238 9.17 18.64 -16.39
C GLY A 238 8.52 19.20 -15.11
N GLU A 239 7.66 18.43 -14.43
CA GLU A 239 7.10 18.80 -13.14
C GLU A 239 8.17 18.90 -12.07
N SER A 240 9.05 17.89 -11.99
CA SER A 240 10.17 17.85 -11.04
C SER A 240 11.12 19.02 -11.24
N GLN A 241 11.44 19.36 -12.50
CA GLN A 241 12.30 20.50 -12.83
C GLN A 241 11.66 21.83 -12.41
N ARG A 242 10.35 22.02 -12.66
CA ARG A 242 9.62 23.22 -12.24
C ARG A 242 9.51 23.35 -10.73
N ILE A 243 9.34 22.25 -9.98
CA ILE A 243 9.38 22.25 -8.52
C ILE A 243 10.76 22.70 -8.02
N ARG A 244 11.86 22.18 -8.60
CA ARG A 244 13.21 22.62 -8.25
C ARG A 244 13.40 24.11 -8.51
N LEU A 245 12.94 24.61 -9.64
CA LEU A 245 12.99 26.04 -9.98
C LEU A 245 12.21 26.88 -8.94
N ALA A 246 11.00 26.45 -8.58
CA ALA A 246 10.19 27.13 -7.58
C ALA A 246 10.89 27.18 -6.20
N THR A 247 11.56 26.10 -5.77
CA THR A 247 12.30 26.08 -4.50
C THR A 247 13.53 26.99 -4.51
N GLN A 248 14.22 27.09 -5.64
CA GLN A 248 15.38 27.98 -5.80
C GLN A 248 14.99 29.46 -5.80
N ILE A 249 13.96 29.83 -6.55
CA ILE A 249 13.43 31.21 -6.62
C ILE A 249 12.81 31.61 -5.27
N GLY A 250 12.09 30.68 -4.62
CA GLY A 250 11.45 30.90 -3.32
C GLY A 250 12.42 31.12 -2.15
N SER A 251 13.71 30.83 -2.31
CA SER A 251 14.73 31.10 -1.28
C SER A 251 15.08 32.59 -1.11
N SER A 252 14.49 33.48 -1.91
CA SER A 252 14.69 34.95 -1.86
C SER A 252 16.16 35.39 -1.89
N LEU A 253 17.06 34.59 -2.47
CA LEU A 253 18.45 34.95 -2.66
C LEU A 253 18.55 36.00 -3.78
N ILE A 254 18.64 37.27 -3.40
CA ILE A 254 18.83 38.38 -4.32
C ILE A 254 20.28 38.32 -4.84
N GLY A 255 20.47 38.38 -6.16
CA GLY A 255 21.80 38.49 -6.77
C GLY A 255 22.48 37.16 -7.15
N VAL A 256 21.74 36.03 -7.14
CA VAL A 256 22.25 34.72 -7.61
C VAL A 256 21.69 34.42 -8.99
N LEU A 257 22.56 34.16 -9.97
CA LEU A 257 22.20 33.68 -11.30
C LEU A 257 22.21 32.14 -11.28
N TYR A 258 21.08 31.54 -11.62
CA TYR A 258 20.96 30.08 -11.79
C TYR A 258 21.19 29.78 -13.29
N ILE A 259 22.17 28.97 -13.58
CA ILE A 259 22.51 28.48 -14.92
C ILE A 259 22.04 27.05 -15.11
#